data_61ff15a696abc0cb71b47f79c87188a6
#
_entry.id   61ff15a696abc0cb71b47f79c87188a6
#
_cell.length_a   1.000
_cell.length_b   1.000
_cell.length_c   1.000
_cell.angle_alpha   90.00
_cell.angle_beta   90.00
_cell.angle_gamma   90.00
#
_symmetry.space_group_name_H-M   'P 1'
#
loop_
_entity.id
_entity.type
_entity.pdbx_description
1 polymer ?
#
loop_
_entity_poly.entity_id
_entity_poly.type
_entity_poly.pdbx_seq_one_letter_code
_entity_poly.pdbx_strand_id
1 'polypeptide(L)'
;MVIAGIPREEIRHTRAVQDWLAEGRQEGLQEGRQEGLQEGEAREAAKVTLRQLNRRCGPLTDATTAQIQALQIDKLEALADALLDFQGPDNLTAWLAANR
;
A
#
# COMPACT_ATOMS: atom_id res chain seq x y z
N MET A 1 -41.36 36.49 -13.23
CA MET A 1 -40.63 36.99 -12.85
C MET A 1 -39.65 36.34 -12.39
N VAL A 2 -39.01 36.66 -12.21
CA VAL A 2 -38.04 36.17 -12.05
C VAL A 2 -37.75 35.80 -11.06
N ILE A 3 -38.34 35.88 -10.52
CA ILE A 3 -38.10 35.50 -9.67
C ILE A 3 -37.00 35.40 -9.21
N ALA A 4 -36.81 36.20 -8.76
CA ALA A 4 -35.81 36.28 -8.20
C ALA A 4 -34.90 35.51 -8.81
N GLY A 5 -35.00 35.44 -9.69
CA GLY A 5 -34.44 35.10 -10.31
C GLY A 5 -33.33 34.32 -10.75
N ILE A 6 -33.08 33.27 -10.37
CA ILE A 6 -32.04 32.41 -10.92
C ILE A 6 -32.65 31.65 -12.08
N PRO A 7 -32.11 31.81 -13.29
CA PRO A 7 -32.61 31.06 -14.43
C PRO A 7 -32.43 29.57 -14.20
N ARG A 8 -33.33 28.79 -14.74
CA ARG A 8 -33.26 27.34 -14.66
C ARG A 8 -31.93 26.76 -15.12
N GLU A 9 -31.41 27.36 -16.15
CA GLU A 9 -30.15 26.90 -16.74
C GLU A 9 -28.99 27.05 -15.81
N GLU A 10 -28.94 28.13 -15.04
CA GLU A 10 -27.91 28.32 -14.02
C GLU A 10 -28.03 27.31 -12.89
N ILE A 11 -29.26 26.99 -12.50
CA ILE A 11 -29.49 25.97 -11.47
C ILE A 11 -29.00 24.62 -11.95
N ARG A 12 -29.27 24.27 -13.19
CA ARG A 12 -28.80 23.02 -13.78
C ARG A 12 -27.28 22.96 -13.84
N HIS A 13 -26.66 24.04 -14.23
CA HIS A 13 -25.21 24.13 -14.33
C HIS A 13 -24.58 23.95 -12.95
N THR A 14 -25.10 24.61 -11.94
CA THR A 14 -24.61 24.51 -10.57
C THR A 14 -24.71 23.07 -10.05
N ARG A 15 -25.81 22.40 -10.35
CA ARG A 15 -26.04 21.01 -9.99
C ARG A 15 -25.02 20.08 -10.63
N ALA A 16 -24.79 20.25 -11.92
CA ALA A 16 -23.83 19.45 -12.66
C ALA A 16 -22.42 19.60 -12.09
N VAL A 17 -22.04 20.81 -11.74
CA VAL A 17 -20.74 21.08 -11.12
C VAL A 17 -20.63 20.42 -9.75
N GLN A 18 -21.68 20.50 -8.93
CA GLN A 18 -21.69 19.86 -7.61
C GLN A 18 -21.60 18.33 -7.72
N ASP A 19 -22.34 17.73 -8.65
CA ASP A 19 -22.31 16.30 -8.89
C ASP A 19 -20.92 15.84 -9.34
N TRP A 20 -20.29 16.59 -10.20
CA TRP A 20 -18.94 16.30 -10.69
C TRP A 20 -17.92 16.37 -9.56
N LEU A 21 -18.01 17.38 -8.69
CA LEU A 21 -17.12 17.50 -7.53
C LEU A 21 -17.34 16.36 -6.53
N ALA A 22 -18.60 15.94 -6.34
CA ALA A 22 -18.91 14.83 -5.46
C ALA A 22 -18.33 13.51 -5.99
N GLU A 23 -18.43 13.28 -7.29
CA GLU A 23 -17.82 12.10 -7.94
C GLU A 23 -16.32 12.10 -7.76
N GLY A 24 -15.64 13.21 -8.02
CA GLY A 24 -14.21 13.33 -7.82
C GLY A 24 -13.79 13.07 -6.37
N ARG A 25 -14.60 13.53 -5.42
CA ARG A 25 -14.35 13.30 -4.01
C ARG A 25 -14.49 11.82 -3.64
N GLN A 26 -15.50 11.14 -4.18
CA GLN A 26 -15.68 9.71 -3.96
C GLN A 26 -14.55 8.89 -4.55
N GLU A 27 -14.12 9.22 -5.75
CA GLU A 27 -12.98 8.56 -6.39
C GLU A 27 -11.71 8.72 -5.55
N GLY A 28 -11.44 9.92 -5.05
CA GLY A 28 -10.30 10.17 -4.18
C GLY A 28 -10.34 9.38 -2.88
N LEU A 29 -11.52 9.25 -2.28
CA LEU A 29 -11.70 8.44 -1.06
C LEU A 29 -11.48 6.96 -1.33
N GLN A 30 -11.96 6.44 -2.47
CA GLN A 30 -11.77 5.06 -2.84
C GLN A 30 -10.30 4.76 -3.11
N GLU A 31 -9.61 5.63 -3.83
CA GLU A 31 -8.18 5.49 -4.07
C GLU A 31 -7.40 5.51 -2.77
N GLY A 32 -7.72 6.44 -1.87
CA GLY A 32 -7.10 6.50 -0.56
C GLY A 32 -7.31 5.25 0.28
N ARG A 33 -8.50 4.65 0.22
CA ARG A 33 -8.80 3.40 0.91
C ARG A 33 -7.99 2.24 0.33
N GLN A 34 -7.89 2.16 -0.99
CA GLN A 34 -7.12 1.11 -1.66
C GLN A 34 -5.64 1.21 -1.31
N GLU A 35 -5.08 2.43 -1.35
CA GLU A 35 -3.70 2.67 -0.95
C GLU A 35 -3.47 2.28 0.50
N GLY A 36 -4.36 2.67 1.40
CA GLY A 36 -4.27 2.33 2.81
C GLY A 36 -4.34 0.84 3.07
N LEU A 37 -5.20 0.11 2.34
CA LEU A 37 -5.29 -1.34 2.42
C LEU A 37 -4.01 -2.01 1.93
N GLN A 38 -3.46 -1.56 0.81
CA GLN A 38 -2.23 -2.10 0.26
C GLN A 38 -1.05 -1.87 1.21
N GLU A 39 -0.95 -0.68 1.79
CA GLU A 39 0.08 -0.38 2.77
C GLU A 39 -0.08 -1.24 4.03
N GLY A 40 -1.31 -1.44 4.49
CA GLY A 40 -1.61 -2.29 5.62
C GLY A 40 -1.26 -3.75 5.37
N GLU A 41 -1.58 -4.26 4.18
CA GLU A 41 -1.23 -5.62 3.77
C GLU A 41 0.28 -5.81 3.70
N ALA A 42 1.01 -4.86 3.11
CA ALA A 42 2.46 -4.91 3.01
C ALA A 42 3.09 -4.86 4.40
N ARG A 43 2.57 -4.02 5.29
CA ARG A 43 3.07 -3.91 6.66
C ARG A 43 2.88 -5.21 7.44
N GLU A 44 1.71 -5.83 7.31
CA GLU A 44 1.43 -7.10 7.98
C GLU A 44 2.27 -8.23 7.39
N ALA A 45 2.42 -8.27 6.07
CA ALA A 45 3.26 -9.25 5.40
C ALA A 45 4.72 -9.11 5.85
N ALA A 46 5.23 -7.88 5.96
CA ALA A 46 6.58 -7.63 6.47
C ALA A 46 6.74 -8.12 7.90
N LYS A 47 5.76 -7.86 8.75
CA LYS A 47 5.78 -8.28 10.15
C LYS A 47 5.87 -9.79 10.30
N VAL A 48 5.04 -10.52 9.56
CA VAL A 48 5.03 -11.99 9.58
C VAL A 48 6.35 -12.53 9.02
N THR A 49 6.79 -11.99 7.89
CA THR A 49 8.03 -12.42 7.24
C THR A 49 9.24 -12.19 8.15
N LEU A 50 9.30 -11.02 8.83
CA LEU A 50 10.36 -10.72 9.79
C LEU A 50 10.37 -11.71 10.95
N ARG A 51 9.21 -12.06 11.46
CA ARG A 51 9.10 -13.05 12.53
C ARG A 51 9.67 -14.38 12.11
N GLN A 52 9.32 -14.84 10.92
CA GLN A 52 9.82 -16.10 10.37
C GLN A 52 11.32 -16.05 10.11
N LEU A 53 11.82 -14.95 9.58
CA LEU A 53 13.25 -14.77 9.35
C LEU A 53 14.05 -14.75 10.64
N ASN A 54 13.55 -14.10 11.69
CA ASN A 54 14.19 -14.10 13.00
C ASN A 54 14.33 -15.51 13.58
N ARG A 55 13.35 -16.34 13.31
CA ARG A 55 13.40 -17.76 13.75
C ARG A 55 14.35 -18.60 12.91
N ARG A 56 14.43 -18.32 11.61
CA ARG A 56 15.20 -19.13 10.67
C ARG A 56 16.66 -18.69 10.58
N CYS A 57 16.89 -17.38 10.55
CA CYS A 57 18.22 -16.81 10.36
C CYS A 57 18.81 -16.22 11.62
N GLY A 58 18.07 -16.21 12.73
CA GLY A 58 18.47 -15.55 13.95
C GLY A 58 18.16 -14.07 13.94
N PRO A 59 18.59 -13.32 14.97
CA PRO A 59 18.28 -11.90 15.08
C PRO A 59 18.77 -11.11 13.87
N LEU A 60 17.90 -10.29 13.30
CA LEU A 60 18.22 -9.44 12.15
C LEU A 60 18.72 -8.09 12.64
N THR A 61 19.62 -7.50 11.85
CA THR A 61 20.07 -6.12 12.12
C THR A 61 18.94 -5.13 11.82
N ASP A 62 19.05 -3.94 12.40
CA ASP A 62 18.07 -2.87 12.14
C ASP A 62 18.07 -2.49 10.66
N ALA A 63 19.24 -2.49 10.02
CA ALA A 63 19.37 -2.19 8.59
C ALA A 63 18.61 -3.22 7.73
N THR A 64 18.78 -4.51 8.04
CA THR A 64 18.09 -5.59 7.33
C THR A 64 16.59 -5.52 7.56
N THR A 65 16.17 -5.28 8.79
CA THR A 65 14.77 -5.11 9.16
C THR A 65 14.14 -3.96 8.36
N ALA A 66 14.79 -2.81 8.32
CA ALA A 66 14.31 -1.65 7.57
C ALA A 66 14.21 -1.94 6.07
N GLN A 67 15.17 -2.66 5.53
CA GLN A 67 15.19 -3.04 4.12
C GLN A 67 13.99 -3.94 3.78
N ILE A 68 13.66 -4.89 4.63
CA ILE A 68 12.52 -5.78 4.45
C ILE A 68 11.21 -5.00 4.59
N GLN A 69 11.12 -4.10 5.57
CA GLN A 69 9.93 -3.27 5.76
C GLN A 69 9.65 -2.35 4.57
N ALA A 70 10.67 -2.01 3.80
CA ALA A 70 10.54 -1.16 2.61
C ALA A 70 10.16 -1.94 1.34
N LEU A 71 10.13 -3.27 1.39
CA LEU A 71 9.77 -4.08 0.22
C LEU A 71 8.28 -3.98 -0.10
N GLN A 72 7.97 -4.04 -1.39
CA GLN A 72 6.59 -4.14 -1.84
C GLN A 72 6.04 -5.55 -1.54
N ILE A 73 4.71 -5.66 -1.56
CA ILE A 73 4.06 -6.90 -1.16
C ILE A 73 4.45 -8.10 -2.02
N ASP A 74 4.63 -7.91 -3.32
CA ASP A 74 5.06 -8.97 -4.22
C ASP A 74 6.46 -9.51 -3.86
N LYS A 75 7.36 -8.62 -3.46
CA LYS A 75 8.69 -9.00 -2.98
C LYS A 75 8.64 -9.68 -1.63
N LEU A 76 7.76 -9.21 -0.74
CA LEU A 76 7.56 -9.85 0.56
C LEU A 76 7.01 -11.28 0.43
N GLU A 77 6.09 -11.48 -0.51
CA GLU A 77 5.56 -12.80 -0.80
C GLU A 77 6.65 -13.72 -1.36
N ALA A 78 7.47 -13.20 -2.28
CA ALA A 78 8.60 -13.96 -2.82
C ALA A 78 9.61 -14.32 -1.73
N LEU A 79 9.88 -13.41 -0.82
CA LEU A 79 10.78 -13.66 0.32
C LEU A 79 10.18 -14.70 1.28
N ALA A 80 8.89 -14.63 1.52
CA ALA A 80 8.20 -15.60 2.37
C ALA A 80 8.33 -17.03 1.83
N ASP A 81 8.27 -17.17 0.51
CA ASP A 81 8.49 -18.48 -0.13
C ASP A 81 9.96 -18.88 -0.08
N ALA A 82 10.86 -17.95 -0.39
CA ALA A 82 12.30 -18.23 -0.43
C ALA A 82 12.87 -18.59 0.93
N LEU A 83 12.34 -18.00 2.02
CA LEU A 83 12.88 -18.23 3.37
C LEU A 83 12.74 -19.68 3.83
N LEU A 84 11.84 -20.43 3.23
CA LEU A 84 11.67 -21.85 3.57
C LEU A 84 12.94 -22.65 3.24
N ASP A 85 13.71 -22.21 2.27
CA ASP A 85 14.95 -22.85 1.85
C ASP A 85 16.20 -22.23 2.48
N PHE A 86 16.04 -21.17 3.26
CA PHE A 86 17.19 -20.50 3.88
C PHE A 86 17.78 -21.37 5.00
N GLN A 87 19.09 -21.46 5.01
CA GLN A 87 19.84 -22.20 6.04
C GLN A 87 20.48 -21.27 7.06
N GLY A 88 20.57 -19.98 6.76
CA GLY A 88 21.16 -19.00 7.65
C GLY A 88 21.09 -17.58 7.09
N PRO A 89 21.68 -16.61 7.81
CA PRO A 89 21.60 -15.21 7.41
C PRO A 89 22.26 -14.89 6.07
N ASP A 90 23.24 -15.69 5.63
CA ASP A 90 23.89 -15.47 4.34
C ASP A 90 22.94 -15.64 3.17
N ASN A 91 21.99 -16.56 3.27
CA ASN A 91 20.96 -16.77 2.26
C ASN A 91 20.06 -15.55 2.14
N LEU A 92 19.70 -14.95 3.26
CA LEU A 92 18.91 -13.74 3.29
C LEU A 92 19.66 -12.57 2.66
N THR A 93 20.91 -12.39 3.01
CA THR A 93 21.75 -11.31 2.45
C THR A 93 21.85 -11.44 0.93
N ALA A 94 22.08 -12.64 0.42
CA ALA A 94 22.15 -12.91 -1.01
C ALA A 94 20.83 -12.62 -1.69
N TRP A 95 19.70 -13.03 -1.09
CA TRP A 95 18.38 -12.79 -1.65
C TRP A 95 18.07 -11.30 -1.73
N LEU A 96 18.35 -10.55 -0.67
CA LEU A 96 18.12 -9.10 -0.64
C LEU A 96 18.97 -8.37 -1.68
N ALA A 97 20.20 -8.78 -1.89
CA ALA A 97 21.08 -8.21 -2.90
C ALA A 97 20.52 -8.42 -4.31
N ALA A 98 19.90 -9.58 -4.57
CA ALA A 98 19.35 -9.94 -5.87
C ALA A 98 17.98 -9.29 -6.12
N ASN A 99 17.27 -8.87 -5.08
CA ASN A 99 15.87 -8.42 -5.17
C ASN A 99 15.65 -6.97 -4.70
N ARG A 100 16.65 -6.16 -4.80
CA ARG A 100 16.53 -4.72 -4.48
C ARG A 100 15.63 -3.97 -5.43
#